data_4e0c601af80a51e9ba01aee1967fb7c2
#
_entry.id   4e0c601af80a51e9ba01aee1967fb7c2
#
_cell.length_a   1.000
_cell.length_b   1.000
_cell.length_c   1.000
_cell.angle_alpha   90.00
_cell.angle_beta   90.00
_cell.angle_gamma   90.00
#
_symmetry.space_group_name_H-M   'P 1'
#
loop_
_entity.id
_entity.type
_entity.pdbx_description
1 polymer ?
#
loop_
_entity_poly.entity_id
_entity_poly.type
_entity_poly.pdbx_seq_one_letter_code
_entity_poly.pdbx_strand_id
1 'polypeptide(L)'
;KDTLYYLERKLLKHVPEITKIVGNFSMDQRREQVEKFRNDVQIMLATDAGGESINLQFCNQMINYDIPWNPNRLEQRMGRIHRIGQKNEVFIFNLVASNTREGDVLIRLLNKMDQMREDLGQDQVYDFIGEVLEENNIDLANLMECAISGRENLDELIATMEKTLSDE
;
A
#
# COMPACT_ATOMS: atom_id res chain seq x y z
N LYS A 1 -13.51 -6.27 -1.58
CA LYS A 1 -14.12 -6.88 -2.79
C LYS A 1 -15.14 -5.94 -3.42
N ASP A 2 -16.04 -5.36 -2.63
CA ASP A 2 -17.09 -4.44 -3.12
C ASP A 2 -16.49 -3.14 -3.68
N THR A 3 -15.45 -2.61 -3.04
CA THR A 3 -14.68 -1.46 -3.51
C THR A 3 -14.09 -1.69 -4.91
N LEU A 4 -13.54 -2.90 -5.18
CA LEU A 4 -12.99 -3.24 -6.48
C LEU A 4 -14.06 -3.17 -7.57
N TYR A 5 -15.24 -3.75 -7.35
CA TYR A 5 -16.35 -3.70 -8.31
C TYR A 5 -16.94 -2.29 -8.48
N TYR A 6 -16.91 -1.49 -7.41
CA TYR A 6 -17.28 -0.08 -7.51
C TYR A 6 -16.31 0.68 -8.42
N LEU A 7 -15.00 0.50 -8.21
CA LEU A 7 -13.96 1.12 -9.04
C LEU A 7 -14.05 0.66 -10.49
N GLU A 8 -14.19 -0.64 -10.73
CA GLU A 8 -14.37 -1.19 -12.08
C GLU A 8 -15.49 -0.47 -12.82
N ARG A 9 -16.68 -0.39 -12.20
CA ARG A 9 -17.86 0.28 -12.79
C ARG A 9 -17.62 1.77 -13.06
N LYS A 10 -16.82 2.44 -12.22
CA LYS A 10 -16.50 3.87 -12.41
C LYS A 10 -15.50 4.06 -13.53
N LEU A 11 -14.44 3.28 -13.55
CA LEU A 11 -13.34 3.40 -14.51
C LEU A 11 -13.76 2.96 -15.91
N LEU A 12 -14.63 1.97 -16.08
CA LEU A 12 -15.17 1.54 -17.37
C LEU A 12 -15.98 2.64 -18.10
N LYS A 13 -16.26 3.76 -17.43
CA LYS A 13 -16.82 4.94 -18.11
C LYS A 13 -15.77 5.75 -18.88
N HIS A 14 -14.50 5.53 -18.58
CA HIS A 14 -13.38 6.31 -19.10
C HIS A 14 -12.41 5.48 -19.94
N VAL A 15 -12.38 4.18 -19.74
CA VAL A 15 -11.54 3.23 -20.48
C VAL A 15 -12.39 2.09 -21.01
N PRO A 16 -12.04 1.52 -22.19
CA PRO A 16 -12.86 0.50 -22.84
C PRO A 16 -12.86 -0.83 -22.09
N GLU A 17 -11.76 -1.14 -21.41
CA GLU A 17 -11.58 -2.42 -20.74
C GLU A 17 -10.63 -2.31 -19.54
N ILE A 18 -10.85 -3.19 -18.55
CA ILE A 18 -10.05 -3.29 -17.32
C ILE A 18 -9.84 -4.78 -17.03
N THR A 19 -8.63 -5.14 -16.61
CA THR A 19 -8.37 -6.46 -16.01
C THR A 19 -8.54 -6.39 -14.50
N LYS A 20 -8.81 -7.55 -13.88
CA LYS A 20 -8.93 -7.64 -12.41
C LYS A 20 -8.42 -8.97 -11.89
N ILE A 21 -7.84 -8.93 -10.69
CA ILE A 21 -7.41 -10.11 -9.95
C ILE A 21 -7.98 -10.07 -8.54
N VAL A 22 -8.69 -11.12 -8.19
CA VAL A 22 -9.29 -11.30 -6.86
C VAL A 22 -8.82 -12.62 -6.24
N GLY A 23 -8.90 -12.72 -4.91
CA GLY A 23 -8.32 -13.84 -4.16
C GLY A 23 -8.78 -15.24 -4.56
N ASN A 24 -9.99 -15.37 -5.10
CA ASN A 24 -10.54 -16.65 -5.54
C ASN A 24 -10.17 -17.06 -6.98
N PHE A 25 -9.32 -16.28 -7.67
CA PHE A 25 -8.82 -16.65 -8.99
C PHE A 25 -7.79 -17.77 -8.89
N SER A 26 -7.90 -18.77 -9.79
CA SER A 26 -6.87 -19.78 -9.97
C SER A 26 -5.58 -19.16 -10.51
N MET A 27 -4.47 -19.91 -10.46
CA MET A 27 -3.18 -19.44 -11.01
C MET A 27 -3.27 -19.19 -12.51
N ASP A 28 -4.01 -19.99 -13.24
CA ASP A 28 -4.18 -19.83 -14.69
C ASP A 28 -5.01 -18.56 -15.00
N GLN A 29 -6.09 -18.33 -14.25
CA GLN A 29 -6.86 -17.10 -14.38
C GLN A 29 -6.02 -15.85 -14.07
N ARG A 30 -5.15 -15.91 -13.03
CA ARG A 30 -4.24 -14.81 -12.71
C ARG A 30 -3.25 -14.54 -13.83
N ARG A 31 -2.66 -15.59 -14.42
CA ARG A 31 -1.75 -15.47 -15.57
C ARG A 31 -2.43 -14.83 -16.76
N GLU A 32 -3.62 -15.27 -17.11
CA GLU A 32 -4.41 -14.72 -18.21
C GLU A 32 -4.65 -13.20 -17.99
N GLN A 33 -5.07 -12.79 -16.80
CA GLN A 33 -5.29 -11.38 -16.49
C GLN A 33 -4.00 -10.56 -16.54
N VAL A 34 -2.88 -11.10 -16.08
CA VAL A 34 -1.56 -10.44 -16.15
C VAL A 34 -1.10 -10.28 -17.60
N GLU A 35 -1.23 -11.31 -18.45
CA GLU A 35 -0.87 -11.22 -19.87
C GLU A 35 -1.75 -10.21 -20.60
N LYS A 36 -3.04 -10.20 -20.31
CA LYS A 36 -3.96 -9.22 -20.88
C LYS A 36 -3.62 -7.79 -20.44
N PHE A 37 -3.25 -7.59 -19.17
CA PHE A 37 -2.78 -6.28 -18.67
C PHE A 37 -1.47 -5.85 -19.34
N ARG A 38 -0.57 -6.80 -19.59
CA ARG A 38 0.70 -6.52 -20.25
C ARG A 38 0.55 -6.02 -21.69
N ASN A 39 -0.39 -6.61 -22.44
CA ASN A 39 -0.44 -6.46 -23.89
C ASN A 39 -1.58 -5.58 -24.38
N ASP A 40 -2.73 -5.62 -23.70
CA ASP A 40 -3.97 -5.13 -24.31
C ASP A 40 -4.66 -4.04 -23.49
N VAL A 41 -4.49 -4.03 -22.16
CA VAL A 41 -5.30 -3.23 -21.24
C VAL A 41 -4.44 -2.33 -20.37
N GLN A 42 -4.88 -1.09 -20.16
CA GLN A 42 -4.09 -0.07 -19.43
C GLN A 42 -4.25 -0.14 -17.91
N ILE A 43 -5.34 -0.72 -17.39
CA ILE A 43 -5.66 -0.72 -15.97
C ILE A 43 -5.90 -2.13 -15.48
N MET A 44 -5.23 -2.47 -14.37
CA MET A 44 -5.51 -3.68 -13.59
C MET A 44 -6.01 -3.30 -12.19
N LEU A 45 -7.10 -3.89 -11.77
CA LEU A 45 -7.59 -3.82 -10.39
C LEU A 45 -7.22 -5.10 -9.65
N ALA A 46 -6.56 -4.97 -8.50
CA ALA A 46 -6.19 -6.12 -7.68
C ALA A 46 -6.65 -5.95 -6.24
N THR A 47 -7.12 -7.04 -5.63
CA THR A 47 -7.23 -7.12 -4.17
C THR A 47 -5.90 -7.64 -3.59
N ASP A 48 -5.63 -7.42 -2.30
CA ASP A 48 -4.41 -7.96 -1.65
C ASP A 48 -4.25 -9.45 -1.90
N ALA A 49 -5.25 -10.25 -1.56
CA ALA A 49 -5.21 -11.69 -1.78
C ALA A 49 -5.12 -12.08 -3.28
N GLY A 50 -5.64 -11.26 -4.17
CA GLY A 50 -5.52 -11.46 -5.61
C GLY A 50 -4.12 -11.11 -6.12
N GLY A 51 -3.55 -10.05 -5.59
CA GLY A 51 -2.22 -9.55 -5.96
C GLY A 51 -1.05 -10.37 -5.45
N GLU A 52 -1.27 -11.27 -4.49
CA GLU A 52 -0.21 -12.15 -3.99
C GLU A 52 0.36 -13.05 -5.10
N SER A 53 1.68 -13.21 -5.08
CA SER A 53 2.42 -14.10 -6.00
C SER A 53 2.36 -13.73 -7.50
N ILE A 54 1.92 -12.53 -7.86
CA ILE A 54 2.00 -12.04 -9.24
C ILE A 54 3.23 -11.15 -9.43
N ASN A 55 3.77 -11.16 -10.66
CA ASN A 55 4.87 -10.28 -11.06
C ASN A 55 4.37 -9.25 -12.07
N LEU A 56 4.43 -7.99 -11.70
CA LEU A 56 4.00 -6.85 -12.52
C LEU A 56 5.17 -5.91 -12.86
N GLN A 57 6.38 -6.42 -12.92
CA GLN A 57 7.61 -5.64 -13.16
C GLN A 57 7.62 -4.88 -14.49
N PHE A 58 6.76 -5.24 -15.44
CA PHE A 58 6.58 -4.51 -16.69
C PHE A 58 5.76 -3.21 -16.49
N CYS A 59 5.05 -3.08 -15.36
CA CYS A 59 4.32 -1.89 -14.97
C CYS A 59 5.18 -1.06 -14.01
N ASN A 60 5.15 0.25 -14.15
CA ASN A 60 5.90 1.18 -13.30
C ASN A 60 5.01 2.20 -12.56
N GLN A 61 3.70 2.01 -12.59
CA GLN A 61 2.77 2.87 -11.86
C GLN A 61 1.84 2.04 -10.99
N MET A 62 1.65 2.47 -9.75
CA MET A 62 0.75 1.86 -8.79
C MET A 62 -0.08 2.92 -8.08
N ILE A 63 -1.35 2.63 -7.88
CA ILE A 63 -2.24 3.45 -7.05
C ILE A 63 -2.76 2.56 -5.93
N ASN A 64 -2.40 2.88 -4.69
CA ASN A 64 -3.00 2.29 -3.50
C ASN A 64 -4.27 3.07 -3.17
N TYR A 65 -5.42 2.51 -3.52
CA TYR A 65 -6.73 3.10 -3.24
C TYR A 65 -7.07 3.06 -1.75
N ASP A 66 -6.64 2.02 -1.10
CA ASP A 66 -6.61 1.85 0.36
C ASP A 66 -5.18 1.54 0.80
N ILE A 67 -4.74 2.13 1.88
CA ILE A 67 -3.42 1.89 2.44
C ILE A 67 -3.55 0.84 3.54
N PRO A 68 -2.78 -0.26 3.48
CA PRO A 68 -2.75 -1.23 4.56
C PRO A 68 -2.08 -0.61 5.80
N TRP A 69 -2.63 -0.88 6.97
CA TRP A 69 -2.08 -0.41 8.25
C TRP A 69 -0.69 -0.97 8.56
N ASN A 70 -0.40 -2.15 8.05
CA ASN A 70 0.89 -2.81 8.22
C ASN A 70 1.85 -2.35 7.11
N PRO A 71 2.98 -1.68 7.45
CA PRO A 71 3.98 -1.20 6.50
C PRO A 71 4.52 -2.32 5.60
N ASN A 72 4.75 -3.52 6.14
CA ASN A 72 5.24 -4.68 5.40
C ASN A 72 4.26 -5.10 4.29
N ARG A 73 2.95 -4.92 4.49
CA ARG A 73 1.97 -5.15 3.42
C ARG A 73 2.05 -4.10 2.32
N LEU A 74 2.33 -2.85 2.68
CA LEU A 74 2.53 -1.79 1.70
C LEU A 74 3.77 -2.10 0.85
N GLU A 75 4.87 -2.49 1.48
CA GLU A 75 6.09 -2.93 0.79
C GLU A 75 5.83 -4.13 -0.12
N GLN A 76 5.14 -5.16 0.37
CA GLN A 76 4.76 -6.30 -0.45
C GLN A 76 3.94 -5.90 -1.69
N ARG A 77 3.04 -4.90 -1.59
CA ARG A 77 2.34 -4.35 -2.75
C ARG A 77 3.32 -3.69 -3.72
N MET A 78 4.17 -2.81 -3.21
CA MET A 78 5.15 -2.08 -4.02
C MET A 78 6.15 -3.02 -4.69
N GLY A 79 6.60 -4.05 -3.99
CA GLY A 79 7.46 -5.11 -4.52
C GLY A 79 6.87 -5.91 -5.70
N ARG A 80 5.61 -5.69 -6.08
CA ARG A 80 5.05 -6.28 -7.31
C ARG A 80 5.55 -5.57 -8.57
N ILE A 81 5.82 -4.28 -8.49
CA ILE A 81 6.30 -3.44 -9.58
C ILE A 81 7.75 -2.97 -9.37
N HIS A 82 8.15 -2.71 -8.13
CA HIS A 82 9.51 -2.30 -7.77
C HIS A 82 10.36 -3.51 -7.40
N ARG A 83 11.12 -4.02 -8.35
CA ARG A 83 11.96 -5.22 -8.20
C ARG A 83 13.29 -5.05 -8.93
N ILE A 84 14.28 -5.86 -8.56
CA ILE A 84 15.56 -5.97 -9.27
C ILE A 84 15.28 -6.25 -10.76
N GLY A 85 15.80 -5.38 -11.64
CA GLY A 85 15.58 -5.45 -13.09
C GLY A 85 14.44 -4.57 -13.62
N GLN A 86 13.74 -3.80 -12.78
CA GLN A 86 12.87 -2.72 -13.23
C GLN A 86 13.72 -1.65 -13.95
N LYS A 87 13.35 -1.32 -15.18
CA LYS A 87 14.12 -0.39 -16.04
C LYS A 87 13.59 1.02 -16.00
N ASN A 88 12.36 1.20 -15.55
CA ASN A 88 11.69 2.49 -15.52
C ASN A 88 11.62 3.00 -14.09
N GLU A 89 11.58 4.31 -13.94
CA GLU A 89 11.24 4.95 -12.68
C GLU A 89 9.84 4.51 -12.25
N VAL A 90 9.70 4.15 -10.96
CA VAL A 90 8.44 3.64 -10.40
C VAL A 90 7.71 4.76 -9.67
N PHE A 91 6.45 4.93 -9.99
CA PHE A 91 5.57 5.91 -9.36
C PHE A 91 4.49 5.20 -8.55
N ILE A 92 4.43 5.49 -7.25
CA ILE A 92 3.46 4.92 -6.32
C ILE A 92 2.62 6.03 -5.72
N PHE A 93 1.32 5.98 -5.96
CA PHE A 93 0.36 6.96 -5.47
C PHE A 93 -0.47 6.35 -4.34
N ASN A 94 -0.36 6.93 -3.15
CA ASN A 94 -1.12 6.53 -1.99
C ASN A 94 -2.31 7.49 -1.78
N LEU A 95 -3.54 6.98 -1.88
CA LEU A 95 -4.74 7.78 -1.65
C LEU A 95 -5.09 7.78 -0.17
N VAL A 96 -5.06 8.94 0.44
CA VAL A 96 -5.39 9.13 1.86
C VAL A 96 -6.56 10.10 2.01
N ALA A 97 -7.52 9.76 2.86
CA ALA A 97 -8.61 10.65 3.22
C ALA A 97 -8.11 11.71 4.22
N SER A 98 -7.56 12.81 3.72
CA SER A 98 -6.90 13.86 4.53
C SER A 98 -7.80 14.58 5.54
N ASN A 99 -9.12 14.37 5.49
CA ASN A 99 -10.08 15.01 6.40
C ASN A 99 -10.53 14.07 7.52
N THR A 100 -9.79 12.99 7.75
CA THR A 100 -10.10 12.01 8.79
C THR A 100 -8.92 11.85 9.75
N ARG A 101 -9.20 11.45 10.98
CA ARG A 101 -8.14 11.18 11.97
C ARG A 101 -7.21 10.05 11.53
N GLU A 102 -7.78 9.04 10.90
CA GLU A 102 -7.02 7.93 10.32
C GLU A 102 -6.08 8.42 9.21
N GLY A 103 -6.58 9.35 8.39
CA GLY A 103 -5.78 9.97 7.34
C GLY A 103 -4.59 10.75 7.91
N ASP A 104 -4.80 11.48 8.99
CA ASP A 104 -3.71 12.23 9.66
C ASP A 104 -2.61 11.29 10.17
N VAL A 105 -2.99 10.15 10.78
CA VAL A 105 -2.03 9.12 11.24
C VAL A 105 -1.25 8.56 10.06
N LEU A 106 -1.95 8.17 8.99
CA LEU A 106 -1.31 7.63 7.79
C LEU A 106 -0.37 8.62 7.12
N ILE A 107 -0.76 9.89 7.00
CA ILE A 107 0.09 10.93 6.42
C ILE A 107 1.37 11.10 7.24
N ARG A 108 1.26 11.15 8.56
CA ARG A 108 2.43 11.27 9.44
C ARG A 108 3.35 10.06 9.31
N LEU A 109 2.79 8.84 9.31
CA LEU A 109 3.55 7.61 9.12
C LEU A 109 4.28 7.62 7.76
N LEU A 110 3.59 7.91 6.66
CA LEU A 110 4.18 7.95 5.34
C LEU A 110 5.28 9.00 5.22
N ASN A 111 5.07 10.20 5.78
CA ASN A 111 6.09 11.24 5.80
C ASN A 111 7.33 10.82 6.58
N LYS A 112 7.15 10.13 7.71
CA LYS A 112 8.28 9.62 8.50
C LYS A 112 9.03 8.54 7.72
N MET A 113 8.32 7.64 7.07
CA MET A 113 8.92 6.62 6.21
C MET A 113 9.74 7.23 5.07
N ASP A 114 9.24 8.30 4.44
CA ASP A 114 9.98 9.01 3.38
C ASP A 114 11.26 9.66 3.91
N GLN A 115 11.24 10.26 5.10
CA GLN A 115 12.45 10.81 5.74
C GLN A 115 13.48 9.71 6.01
N MET A 116 13.05 8.59 6.59
CA MET A 116 13.96 7.46 6.88
C MET A 116 14.53 6.81 5.62
N ARG A 117 13.79 6.84 4.51
CA ARG A 117 14.27 6.36 3.20
C ARG A 117 15.46 7.18 2.67
N GLU A 118 15.48 8.47 2.93
CA GLU A 118 16.60 9.33 2.54
C GLU A 118 17.86 8.99 3.34
N ASP A 119 17.71 8.57 4.60
CA ASP A 119 18.80 8.29 5.52
C ASP A 119 19.33 6.84 5.41
N LEU A 120 18.45 5.85 5.30
CA LEU A 120 18.76 4.41 5.35
C LEU A 120 18.90 3.71 3.99
N GLY A 121 18.40 4.35 2.90
CA GLY A 121 18.33 3.71 1.59
C GLY A 121 17.01 2.96 1.35
N GLN A 122 16.68 2.75 0.08
CA GLN A 122 15.30 2.46 -0.37
C GLN A 122 14.69 1.12 0.05
N ASP A 123 15.50 0.10 0.33
CA ASP A 123 14.99 -1.29 0.39
C ASP A 123 14.74 -1.81 1.83
N GLN A 124 15.13 -1.08 2.87
CA GLN A 124 15.10 -1.57 4.26
C GLN A 124 14.12 -0.85 5.19
N VAL A 125 13.54 0.26 4.76
CA VAL A 125 12.76 1.14 5.64
C VAL A 125 11.48 0.47 6.16
N TYR A 126 10.81 -0.32 5.34
CA TYR A 126 9.53 -0.92 5.72
C TYR A 126 9.70 -2.05 6.74
N ASP A 127 10.71 -2.91 6.51
CA ASP A 127 11.05 -3.98 7.46
C ASP A 127 11.51 -3.38 8.78
N PHE A 128 12.40 -2.38 8.73
CA PHE A 128 12.89 -1.67 9.90
C PHE A 128 11.75 -1.02 10.71
N ILE A 129 10.83 -0.30 10.06
CA ILE A 129 9.69 0.30 10.75
C ILE A 129 8.79 -0.77 11.37
N GLY A 130 8.55 -1.87 10.67
CA GLY A 130 7.78 -3.00 11.18
C GLY A 130 8.40 -3.56 12.45
N GLU A 131 9.71 -3.83 12.43
CA GLU A 131 10.47 -4.36 13.58
C GLU A 131 10.46 -3.37 14.75
N VAL A 132 10.79 -2.09 14.53
CA VAL A 132 10.83 -1.06 15.59
C VAL A 132 9.47 -0.90 16.27
N LEU A 133 8.38 -0.90 15.50
CA LEU A 133 7.04 -0.78 16.07
C LEU A 133 6.66 -2.03 16.88
N GLU A 134 7.00 -3.23 16.40
CA GLU A 134 6.75 -4.48 17.12
C GLU A 134 7.57 -4.57 18.41
N GLU A 135 8.86 -4.26 18.38
CA GLU A 135 9.76 -4.29 19.54
C GLU A 135 9.32 -3.31 20.64
N ASN A 136 8.80 -2.16 20.26
CA ASN A 136 8.30 -1.16 21.19
C ASN A 136 6.81 -1.33 21.55
N ASN A 137 6.20 -2.46 21.18
CA ASN A 137 4.78 -2.77 21.41
C ASN A 137 3.82 -1.70 20.86
N ILE A 138 4.19 -1.02 19.80
CA ILE A 138 3.33 -0.06 19.11
C ILE A 138 2.50 -0.81 18.08
N ASP A 139 1.27 -1.10 18.43
CA ASP A 139 0.31 -1.72 17.52
C ASP A 139 -0.39 -0.63 16.68
N LEU A 140 0.00 -0.55 15.41
CA LEU A 140 -0.63 0.37 14.44
C LEU A 140 -2.13 0.14 14.33
N ALA A 141 -2.60 -1.10 14.42
CA ALA A 141 -4.04 -1.40 14.37
C ALA A 141 -4.76 -0.79 15.58
N ASN A 142 -4.17 -0.87 16.77
CA ASN A 142 -4.70 -0.24 17.97
C ASN A 142 -4.67 1.30 17.87
N LEU A 143 -3.59 1.87 17.36
CA LEU A 143 -3.46 3.31 17.13
C LEU A 143 -4.56 3.81 16.17
N MET A 144 -4.86 3.05 15.14
CA MET A 144 -5.92 3.36 14.19
C MET A 144 -7.33 3.18 14.81
N GLU A 145 -7.53 2.16 15.63
CA GLU A 145 -8.80 1.98 16.37
C GLU A 145 -9.03 3.17 17.32
N CYS A 146 -7.98 3.67 17.97
CA CYS A 146 -8.04 4.89 18.79
C CYS A 146 -8.41 6.12 17.94
N ALA A 147 -7.84 6.26 16.75
CA ALA A 147 -8.16 7.33 15.82
C ALA A 147 -9.64 7.30 15.40
N ILE A 148 -10.16 6.13 15.03
CA ILE A 148 -11.54 5.92 14.61
C ILE A 148 -12.51 6.17 15.76
N SER A 149 -12.23 5.62 16.94
CA SER A 149 -13.13 5.71 18.11
C SER A 149 -13.13 7.08 18.78
N GLY A 150 -12.21 7.97 18.42
CA GLY A 150 -12.07 9.29 19.02
C GLY A 150 -11.66 9.24 20.49
N ARG A 151 -11.01 8.15 20.94
CA ARG A 151 -10.47 8.04 22.30
C ARG A 151 -9.40 9.11 22.52
N GLU A 152 -9.31 9.56 23.76
CA GLU A 152 -8.33 10.56 24.18
C GLU A 152 -6.90 10.02 23.95
N ASN A 153 -5.96 10.93 23.65
CA ASN A 153 -4.51 10.69 23.47
C ASN A 153 -4.02 10.19 22.10
N LEU A 154 -4.77 10.38 21.01
CA LEU A 154 -4.24 10.07 19.69
C LEU A 154 -2.93 10.83 19.39
N ASP A 155 -2.86 12.12 19.74
CA ASP A 155 -1.67 12.94 19.53
C ASP A 155 -0.46 12.47 20.36
N GLU A 156 -0.68 11.97 21.57
CA GLU A 156 0.38 11.37 22.40
C GLU A 156 0.87 10.03 21.82
N LEU A 157 -0.04 9.21 21.32
CA LEU A 157 0.31 7.94 20.67
C LEU A 157 1.10 8.17 19.39
N ILE A 158 0.69 9.15 18.58
CA ILE A 158 1.42 9.54 17.36
C ILE A 158 2.80 10.10 17.73
N ALA A 159 2.89 10.99 18.72
CA ALA A 159 4.17 11.54 19.16
C ALA A 159 5.10 10.45 19.71
N THR A 160 4.56 9.44 20.39
CA THR A 160 5.34 8.28 20.85
C THR A 160 5.87 7.47 19.68
N MET A 161 5.04 7.19 18.68
CA MET A 161 5.46 6.49 17.45
C MET A 161 6.55 7.28 16.72
N GLU A 162 6.34 8.57 16.49
CA GLU A 162 7.30 9.42 15.79
C GLU A 162 8.64 9.50 16.54
N LYS A 163 8.61 9.57 17.87
CA LYS A 163 9.80 9.55 18.70
C LYS A 163 10.52 8.23 18.64
N THR A 164 9.81 7.11 18.81
CA THR A 164 10.39 5.76 18.72
C THR A 164 11.09 5.55 17.37
N LEU A 165 10.44 5.93 16.26
CA LEU A 165 11.04 5.85 14.94
C LEU A 165 12.20 6.83 14.69
N SER A 166 12.43 7.79 15.58
CA SER A 166 13.51 8.78 15.46
C SER A 166 14.72 8.45 16.33
N ASP A 167 14.51 7.67 17.38
CA ASP A 167 15.55 7.33 18.36
C ASP A 167 16.35 6.08 17.94
N GLU A 168 15.89 5.33 16.93
CA GLU A 168 16.54 4.16 16.30
C GLU A 168 17.22 4.53 14.96
#